data_6e4e8881ddb9cd0d0417e77401c4dba9
#
_entry.id   6e4e8881ddb9cd0d0417e77401c4dba9
#
_cell.length_a   1.000
_cell.length_b   1.000
_cell.length_c   1.000
_cell.angle_alpha   90.00
_cell.angle_beta   90.00
_cell.angle_gamma   90.00
#
_symmetry.space_group_name_H-M   'P 1'
#
loop_
_entity.id
_entity.type
_entity.pdbx_description
1 polymer ?
#
loop_
_entity_poly.entity_id
_entity_poly.type
_entity_poly.pdbx_seq_one_letter_code
_entity_poly.pdbx_strand_id
1 'polypeptide(L)'
;MAKTKSNYSCRECGASFPKWSGQCPDCLAWNSLEEGVASSAEGSKGPKGRGNWTGTASAKVINLAKVRAEDSGRRLTTGLTELDRVLGGGLVPGSVVLLGGDPGIGKSTLLLQAQANLGGLYVTGEESAGQVAMRARRLDLDPSGLECLTETSLEVILATAAERRPDFMVVDSIQTVWTESLQSAPGAVAQVRECAARLVQFAKQTGCVVVLVGHVTKEGALAGPRVLEHMVDAVLYFESDSGSRFRLVRAVKNRFGAANELGVFAMTDKGLKAVGNPSAIFLSGQEEPAPGSCVLVTREGTRPLMVEVQALVAPSTLSNPRRVAVGIDPNRLAMLLAVMNRHAGIAIGDQDVFVNVAGGIRVTETASDLAIALALKSSLREKPLPKGLVAFGEIGLSGELRPVYNGEERLREAAGQGFDQALVPEGNLKGVKAKITARGYRTLAQALQSI
;
A
#
# COMPACT_ATOMS: atom_id res chain seq x y z
N MET A 1 49.92 7.06 26.65
CA MET A 1 49.21 7.28 25.38
C MET A 1 48.08 6.26 25.32
N ALA A 2 46.83 6.68 25.57
CA ALA A 2 45.68 5.81 25.49
C ALA A 2 45.31 5.53 24.01
N LYS A 3 45.23 4.28 23.61
CA LYS A 3 44.82 3.89 22.26
C LYS A 3 43.33 4.22 22.11
N THR A 4 43.02 5.17 21.22
CA THR A 4 41.67 5.45 20.77
C THR A 4 41.10 4.19 20.14
N LYS A 5 40.01 3.63 20.68
CA LYS A 5 39.32 2.51 20.07
C LYS A 5 38.43 3.05 18.95
N SER A 6 38.81 2.75 17.70
CA SER A 6 37.95 3.03 16.54
C SER A 6 36.70 2.15 16.61
N ASN A 7 35.55 2.71 16.29
CA ASN A 7 34.29 2.00 16.11
C ASN A 7 33.77 2.25 14.68
N TYR A 8 33.28 1.22 14.03
CA TYR A 8 32.80 1.29 12.64
C TYR A 8 31.30 1.10 12.62
N SER A 9 30.57 2.03 11.99
CA SER A 9 29.13 1.96 11.84
C SER A 9 28.71 1.78 10.38
N CYS A 10 27.74 0.92 10.15
CA CYS A 10 27.20 0.69 8.80
C CYS A 10 26.22 1.79 8.40
N ARG A 11 26.42 2.41 7.22
CA ARG A 11 25.53 3.44 6.66
C ARG A 11 24.13 2.90 6.33
N GLU A 12 24.06 1.62 5.95
CA GLU A 12 22.83 1.02 5.45
C GLU A 12 21.92 0.50 6.59
N CYS A 13 22.49 -0.11 7.64
CA CYS A 13 21.70 -0.71 8.71
C CYS A 13 21.96 -0.12 10.10
N GLY A 14 22.96 0.75 10.26
CA GLY A 14 23.31 1.37 11.54
C GLY A 14 24.00 0.43 12.55
N ALA A 15 24.32 -0.79 12.17
CA ALA A 15 25.04 -1.73 13.04
C ALA A 15 26.48 -1.25 13.29
N SER A 16 26.97 -1.40 14.56
CA SER A 16 28.30 -0.93 14.94
C SER A 16 29.20 -2.11 15.26
N PHE A 17 30.45 -2.04 14.75
CA PHE A 17 31.46 -3.10 14.88
C PHE A 17 32.77 -2.57 15.40
N PRO A 18 33.54 -3.33 16.20
CA PRO A 18 34.83 -2.89 16.74
C PRO A 18 35.95 -2.95 15.71
N LYS A 19 35.70 -3.52 14.52
CA LYS A 19 36.65 -3.66 13.43
C LYS A 19 35.97 -3.39 12.09
N TRP A 20 36.70 -2.79 11.17
CA TRP A 20 36.26 -2.62 9.80
C TRP A 20 36.19 -3.97 9.07
N SER A 21 35.15 -4.17 8.28
CA SER A 21 35.04 -5.28 7.32
C SER A 21 34.54 -4.74 5.98
N GLY A 22 34.93 -5.34 4.87
CA GLY A 22 34.50 -4.94 3.54
C GLY A 22 33.00 -5.15 3.30
N GLN A 23 32.39 -6.03 4.08
CA GLN A 23 30.94 -6.32 4.04
C GLN A 23 30.37 -6.22 5.46
N CYS A 24 29.21 -5.58 5.59
CA CYS A 24 28.50 -5.52 6.87
C CYS A 24 27.99 -6.91 7.27
N PRO A 25 28.30 -7.43 8.47
CA PRO A 25 27.84 -8.73 8.89
C PRO A 25 26.31 -8.83 9.08
N ASP A 26 25.62 -7.71 9.33
CA ASP A 26 24.19 -7.72 9.62
C ASP A 26 23.33 -7.58 8.35
N CYS A 27 23.67 -6.62 7.46
CA CYS A 27 22.86 -6.35 6.26
C CYS A 27 23.51 -6.81 4.97
N LEU A 28 24.75 -7.34 5.01
CA LEU A 28 25.54 -7.83 3.89
C LEU A 28 25.89 -6.78 2.82
N ALA A 29 25.68 -5.50 3.11
CA ALA A 29 26.05 -4.41 2.21
C ALA A 29 27.59 -4.24 2.13
N TRP A 30 28.12 -4.08 0.92
CA TRP A 30 29.54 -3.90 0.68
C TRP A 30 29.97 -2.45 0.86
N ASN A 31 31.17 -2.24 1.44
CA ASN A 31 31.79 -0.92 1.65
C ASN A 31 30.88 0.11 2.37
N SER A 32 30.03 -0.39 3.27
CA SER A 32 29.04 0.40 4.01
C SER A 32 29.49 0.80 5.42
N LEU A 33 30.68 0.36 5.87
CA LEU A 33 31.21 0.67 7.20
C LEU A 33 32.07 1.93 7.18
N GLU A 34 31.70 2.90 8.02
CA GLU A 34 32.45 4.14 8.24
C GLU A 34 33.09 4.17 9.63
N GLU A 35 34.30 4.72 9.72
CA GLU A 35 35.01 4.88 10.98
C GLU A 35 34.45 6.10 11.75
N GLY A 36 33.90 5.84 12.94
CA GLY A 36 33.46 6.85 13.89
C GLY A 36 34.49 7.04 14.99
N VAL A 37 34.81 8.30 15.33
CA VAL A 37 35.67 8.62 16.46
C VAL A 37 34.89 8.37 17.73
N ALA A 38 35.27 7.37 18.54
CA ALA A 38 34.71 7.18 19.86
C ALA A 38 35.14 8.33 20.77
N SER A 39 34.25 9.29 21.07
CA SER A 39 34.48 10.25 22.12
C SER A 39 34.39 9.53 23.48
N SER A 40 35.49 9.62 24.25
CA SER A 40 35.55 9.15 25.63
C SER A 40 34.66 10.04 26.51
N ALA A 41 33.42 9.66 26.69
CA ALA A 41 32.60 10.15 27.79
C ALA A 41 32.85 9.25 29.00
N GLU A 42 33.63 9.76 29.94
CA GLU A 42 33.74 9.18 31.27
C GLU A 42 32.38 9.27 31.97
N GLY A 43 31.91 8.16 32.46
CA GLY A 43 31.01 8.07 33.61
C GLY A 43 29.50 8.18 33.33
N SER A 44 28.94 7.41 32.44
CA SER A 44 27.56 6.96 32.68
C SER A 44 27.51 5.44 32.51
N LYS A 45 27.06 4.76 33.56
CA LYS A 45 26.72 3.35 33.52
C LYS A 45 25.74 3.18 32.36
N GLY A 46 26.20 2.52 31.28
CA GLY A 46 25.37 2.24 30.13
C GLY A 46 24.05 1.59 30.55
N PRO A 47 22.95 1.84 29.83
CA PRO A 47 21.69 1.19 30.14
C PRO A 47 21.87 -0.31 30.00
N LYS A 48 21.88 -1.01 31.13
CA LYS A 48 21.71 -2.44 31.20
C LYS A 48 20.30 -2.73 30.67
N GLY A 49 20.24 -3.39 29.57
CA GLY A 49 18.99 -3.97 29.07
C GLY A 49 18.61 -3.42 27.71
N ARG A 50 18.72 -4.26 26.69
CA ARG A 50 17.79 -4.21 25.58
C ARG A 50 16.41 -4.19 26.19
N GLY A 51 15.79 -3.01 26.26
CA GLY A 51 14.46 -2.82 26.84
C GLY A 51 13.51 -3.79 26.17
N ASN A 52 12.85 -4.58 26.96
CA ASN A 52 11.76 -5.44 26.50
C ASN A 52 10.72 -4.55 25.82
N TRP A 53 10.49 -4.75 24.56
CA TRP A 53 9.57 -3.96 23.71
C TRP A 53 8.13 -3.88 24.25
N THR A 54 7.81 -4.67 25.26
CA THR A 54 6.46 -4.85 25.81
C THR A 54 6.37 -4.66 27.33
N GLY A 55 7.41 -4.17 28.04
CA GLY A 55 7.39 -4.25 29.48
C GLY A 55 7.77 -2.96 30.22
N THR A 56 6.92 -2.55 31.17
CA THR A 56 7.27 -1.81 32.37
C THR A 56 8.19 -2.67 33.25
N ALA A 57 8.96 -2.04 34.17
CA ALA A 57 9.91 -2.72 35.06
C ALA A 57 9.33 -3.89 35.91
N SER A 58 8.03 -4.15 35.84
CA SER A 58 7.33 -5.33 36.36
C SER A 58 6.54 -5.98 35.22
N ALA A 59 7.21 -6.84 34.42
CA ALA A 59 6.51 -7.67 33.44
C ALA A 59 5.56 -8.64 34.16
N LYS A 60 4.26 -8.43 34.05
CA LYS A 60 3.24 -9.34 34.58
C LYS A 60 2.88 -10.35 33.50
N VAL A 61 3.00 -11.63 33.82
CA VAL A 61 2.41 -12.69 32.99
C VAL A 61 0.89 -12.60 33.11
N ILE A 62 0.20 -12.35 32.00
CA ILE A 62 -1.26 -12.25 31.94
C ILE A 62 -1.79 -13.49 31.23
N ASN A 63 -2.78 -14.15 31.85
CA ASN A 63 -3.54 -15.20 31.20
C ASN A 63 -4.50 -14.55 30.19
N LEU A 64 -4.37 -14.89 28.90
CA LEU A 64 -5.18 -14.32 27.81
C LEU A 64 -6.69 -14.54 28.00
N ALA A 65 -7.11 -15.60 28.67
CA ALA A 65 -8.51 -15.85 29.00
C ALA A 65 -9.11 -14.80 29.96
N LYS A 66 -8.25 -14.03 30.69
CA LYS A 66 -8.68 -12.95 31.56
C LYS A 66 -8.74 -11.58 30.88
N VAL A 67 -8.26 -11.48 29.65
CA VAL A 67 -8.37 -10.26 28.83
C VAL A 67 -9.81 -10.19 28.31
N ARG A 68 -10.54 -9.14 28.68
CA ARG A 68 -11.93 -8.99 28.25
C ARG A 68 -11.98 -8.74 26.75
N ALA A 69 -12.90 -9.41 26.06
CA ALA A 69 -13.10 -9.23 24.62
C ALA A 69 -13.49 -7.77 24.25
N GLU A 70 -14.11 -7.05 25.16
CA GLU A 70 -14.47 -5.63 25.04
C GLU A 70 -13.24 -4.72 24.92
N ASP A 71 -12.14 -5.04 25.62
CA ASP A 71 -10.90 -4.28 25.54
C ASP A 71 -10.13 -4.55 24.25
N SER A 72 -10.33 -5.72 23.65
CA SER A 72 -9.63 -6.13 22.41
C SER A 72 -10.37 -5.73 21.13
N GLY A 73 -11.65 -5.35 21.20
CA GLY A 73 -12.51 -5.02 20.06
C GLY A 73 -12.67 -3.52 19.77
N ARG A 74 -12.26 -2.63 20.68
CA ARG A 74 -12.42 -1.18 20.49
C ARG A 74 -11.48 -0.69 19.39
N ARG A 75 -12.04 -0.04 18.37
CA ARG A 75 -11.29 0.66 17.32
C ARG A 75 -11.66 2.13 17.32
N LEU A 76 -10.69 2.99 17.03
CA LEU A 76 -10.92 4.41 16.80
C LEU A 76 -11.20 4.60 15.30
N THR A 77 -12.39 5.10 14.99
CA THR A 77 -12.80 5.40 13.61
C THR A 77 -12.24 6.75 13.20
N THR A 78 -11.54 6.79 12.06
CA THR A 78 -10.94 8.04 11.55
C THR A 78 -11.98 8.99 10.96
N GLY A 79 -13.23 8.53 10.77
CA GLY A 79 -14.27 9.26 10.06
C GLY A 79 -14.10 9.26 8.54
N LEU A 80 -13.03 8.62 8.04
CA LEU A 80 -12.74 8.46 6.62
C LEU A 80 -12.98 6.98 6.26
N THR A 81 -14.15 6.67 5.72
CA THR A 81 -14.63 5.29 5.51
C THR A 81 -13.65 4.41 4.73
N GLU A 82 -12.99 4.95 3.72
CA GLU A 82 -12.00 4.21 2.94
C GLU A 82 -10.69 3.98 3.72
N LEU A 83 -10.29 4.90 4.62
CA LEU A 83 -9.15 4.71 5.50
C LEU A 83 -9.46 3.66 6.57
N ASP A 84 -10.63 3.77 7.21
CA ASP A 84 -11.07 2.80 8.22
C ASP A 84 -11.15 1.40 7.63
N ARG A 85 -11.63 1.26 6.39
CA ARG A 85 -11.68 -0.02 5.69
C ARG A 85 -10.28 -0.61 5.48
N VAL A 86 -9.33 0.17 5.00
CA VAL A 86 -7.93 -0.27 4.79
C VAL A 86 -7.28 -0.68 6.10
N LEU A 87 -7.65 -0.03 7.20
CA LEU A 87 -7.19 -0.36 8.56
C LEU A 87 -7.89 -1.60 9.15
N GLY A 88 -8.91 -2.15 8.47
CA GLY A 88 -9.68 -3.29 8.94
C GLY A 88 -10.78 -2.92 9.92
N GLY A 89 -11.35 -1.71 9.78
CA GLY A 89 -12.45 -1.16 10.58
C GLY A 89 -12.02 -0.05 11.55
N GLY A 90 -10.83 0.51 11.38
CA GLY A 90 -10.28 1.62 12.17
C GLY A 90 -8.99 1.30 12.91
N LEU A 91 -8.49 2.27 13.65
CA LEU A 91 -7.22 2.22 14.38
C LEU A 91 -7.37 1.43 15.68
N VAL A 92 -6.43 0.55 15.97
CA VAL A 92 -6.41 -0.24 17.21
C VAL A 92 -5.62 0.52 18.29
N PRO A 93 -6.15 0.72 19.51
CA PRO A 93 -5.42 1.37 20.59
C PRO A 93 -4.04 0.74 20.84
N GLY A 94 -3.02 1.58 21.04
CA GLY A 94 -1.64 1.14 21.20
C GLY A 94 -0.96 0.64 19.94
N SER A 95 -1.59 0.77 18.77
CA SER A 95 -0.97 0.41 17.49
C SER A 95 -0.11 1.53 16.92
N VAL A 96 0.86 1.13 16.09
CA VAL A 96 1.68 2.06 15.30
C VAL A 96 1.47 1.77 13.83
N VAL A 97 1.08 2.80 13.08
CA VAL A 97 0.83 2.75 11.64
C VAL A 97 1.88 3.59 10.92
N LEU A 98 2.51 3.05 9.90
CA LEU A 98 3.40 3.79 9.01
C LEU A 98 2.64 4.16 7.74
N LEU A 99 2.57 5.44 7.42
CA LEU A 99 2.02 5.95 6.16
C LEU A 99 3.15 6.44 5.26
N GLY A 100 3.50 5.65 4.26
CA GLY A 100 4.50 5.96 3.24
C GLY A 100 3.89 6.57 1.99
N GLY A 101 4.69 7.21 1.16
CA GLY A 101 4.28 7.76 -0.13
C GLY A 101 5.09 8.98 -0.56
N ASP A 102 4.97 9.38 -1.82
CA ASP A 102 5.71 10.51 -2.40
C ASP A 102 5.42 11.83 -1.67
N PRO A 103 6.38 12.78 -1.65
CA PRO A 103 6.13 14.13 -1.18
C PRO A 103 4.98 14.78 -1.98
N GLY A 104 4.11 15.54 -1.27
CA GLY A 104 3.00 16.26 -1.92
C GLY A 104 1.79 15.39 -2.32
N ILE A 105 1.81 14.08 -2.13
CA ILE A 105 0.72 13.18 -2.56
C ILE A 105 -0.58 13.37 -1.76
N GLY A 106 -0.50 13.93 -0.53
CA GLY A 106 -1.66 14.20 0.32
C GLY A 106 -1.65 13.52 1.69
N LYS A 107 -0.53 12.92 2.13
CA LYS A 107 -0.40 12.22 3.43
C LYS A 107 -0.82 13.11 4.61
N SER A 108 -0.20 14.29 4.71
CA SER A 108 -0.48 15.25 5.79
C SER A 108 -1.92 15.78 5.74
N THR A 109 -2.51 15.89 4.53
CA THR A 109 -3.93 16.26 4.35
C THR A 109 -4.85 15.18 4.91
N LEU A 110 -4.61 13.90 4.57
CA LEU A 110 -5.39 12.77 5.06
C LEU A 110 -5.36 12.69 6.58
N LEU A 111 -4.16 12.84 7.17
CA LEU A 111 -3.98 12.70 8.61
C LEU A 111 -4.54 13.89 9.39
N LEU A 112 -4.49 15.10 8.83
CA LEU A 112 -5.13 16.26 9.45
C LEU A 112 -6.67 16.13 9.45
N GLN A 113 -7.25 15.58 8.37
CA GLN A 113 -8.69 15.25 8.33
C GLN A 113 -9.05 14.15 9.34
N ALA A 114 -8.21 13.13 9.51
CA ALA A 114 -8.40 12.09 10.53
C ALA A 114 -8.32 12.67 11.94
N GLN A 115 -7.33 13.56 12.20
CA GLN A 115 -7.20 14.24 13.50
C GLN A 115 -8.42 15.09 13.81
N ALA A 116 -8.98 15.79 12.84
CA ALA A 116 -10.18 16.62 13.06
C ALA A 116 -11.37 15.80 13.59
N ASN A 117 -11.45 14.51 13.22
CA ASN A 117 -12.49 13.63 13.72
C ASN A 117 -12.14 12.93 15.04
N LEU A 118 -10.85 12.62 15.26
CA LEU A 118 -10.38 11.86 16.40
C LEU A 118 -9.92 12.73 17.58
N GLY A 119 -9.54 13.98 17.29
CA GLY A 119 -8.74 14.77 18.21
C GLY A 119 -7.28 14.29 18.28
N GLY A 120 -6.60 14.57 19.39
CA GLY A 120 -5.24 14.12 19.62
C GLY A 120 -4.16 15.10 19.16
N LEU A 121 -2.91 14.65 19.07
CA LEU A 121 -1.74 15.51 18.87
C LEU A 121 -1.14 15.34 17.49
N TYR A 122 -0.97 16.44 16.74
CA TYR A 122 -0.22 16.48 15.48
C TYR A 122 1.18 17.03 15.73
N VAL A 123 2.18 16.19 15.61
CA VAL A 123 3.60 16.57 15.73
C VAL A 123 4.14 16.80 14.33
N THR A 124 4.70 17.97 14.06
CA THR A 124 5.32 18.31 12.79
C THR A 124 6.74 18.83 12.97
N GLY A 125 7.68 18.27 12.21
CA GLY A 125 9.05 18.76 12.10
C GLY A 125 9.34 19.43 10.75
N GLU A 126 8.37 19.46 9.82
CA GLU A 126 8.55 20.02 8.48
C GLU A 126 7.81 21.36 8.30
N GLU A 127 6.68 21.53 8.96
CA GLU A 127 5.83 22.70 8.79
C GLU A 127 5.67 23.47 10.10
N SER A 128 5.52 24.78 9.99
CA SER A 128 5.15 25.63 11.13
C SER A 128 3.68 25.44 11.50
N ALA A 129 3.31 25.75 12.74
CA ALA A 129 1.91 25.74 13.18
C ALA A 129 1.01 26.62 12.31
N GLY A 130 1.52 27.76 11.81
CA GLY A 130 0.81 28.63 10.89
C GLY A 130 0.49 27.97 9.55
N GLN A 131 1.40 27.16 9.01
CA GLN A 131 1.18 26.41 7.76
C GLN A 131 0.15 25.29 7.96
N VAL A 132 0.22 24.55 9.06
CA VAL A 132 -0.79 23.55 9.42
C VAL A 132 -2.17 24.20 9.60
N ALA A 133 -2.25 25.34 10.28
CA ALA A 133 -3.50 26.09 10.46
C ALA A 133 -4.08 26.60 9.14
N MET A 134 -3.23 27.10 8.22
CA MET A 134 -3.69 27.49 6.87
C MET A 134 -4.24 26.29 6.10
N ARG A 135 -3.60 25.11 6.20
CA ARG A 135 -4.10 23.87 5.62
C ARG A 135 -5.45 23.47 6.22
N ALA A 136 -5.60 23.50 7.56
CA ALA A 136 -6.86 23.19 8.23
C ALA A 136 -8.01 24.07 7.73
N ARG A 137 -7.79 25.39 7.61
CA ARG A 137 -8.79 26.34 7.08
C ARG A 137 -9.14 26.04 5.62
N ARG A 138 -8.15 25.74 4.77
CA ARG A 138 -8.40 25.37 3.38
C ARG A 138 -9.26 24.11 3.25
N LEU A 139 -9.11 23.18 4.19
CA LEU A 139 -9.87 21.93 4.27
C LEU A 139 -11.23 22.09 4.95
N ASP A 140 -11.60 23.31 5.37
CA ASP A 140 -12.83 23.61 6.08
C ASP A 140 -12.94 22.84 7.43
N LEU A 141 -11.78 22.60 8.07
CA LEU A 141 -11.70 21.95 9.37
C LEU A 141 -11.70 23.03 10.48
N ASP A 142 -12.40 22.73 11.59
CA ASP A 142 -12.36 23.59 12.77
C ASP A 142 -10.98 23.47 13.46
N PRO A 143 -10.16 24.54 13.45
CA PRO A 143 -8.85 24.51 14.07
C PRO A 143 -8.89 24.50 15.59
N SER A 144 -10.02 24.83 16.24
CA SER A 144 -10.13 24.90 17.69
C SER A 144 -9.95 23.55 18.39
N GLY A 145 -10.24 22.45 17.70
CA GLY A 145 -10.06 21.08 18.18
C GLY A 145 -8.72 20.42 17.75
N LEU A 146 -7.86 21.14 16.99
CA LEU A 146 -6.62 20.60 16.46
C LEU A 146 -5.42 21.02 17.31
N GLU A 147 -4.86 20.10 18.10
CA GLU A 147 -3.61 20.35 18.82
C GLU A 147 -2.41 20.03 17.90
N CYS A 148 -1.49 21.00 17.79
CA CYS A 148 -0.28 20.88 16.97
C CYS A 148 0.96 21.20 17.80
N LEU A 149 1.98 20.32 17.70
CA LEU A 149 3.30 20.49 18.31
C LEU A 149 4.35 20.61 17.20
N THR A 150 5.01 21.74 17.11
CA THR A 150 6.13 21.95 16.18
C THR A 150 7.44 21.62 16.90
N GLU A 151 7.86 20.36 16.84
CA GLU A 151 9.01 19.84 17.56
C GLU A 151 9.65 18.66 16.79
N THR A 152 10.97 18.53 16.95
CA THR A 152 11.76 17.45 16.34
C THR A 152 12.54 16.62 17.36
N SER A 153 12.71 17.12 18.60
CA SER A 153 13.31 16.35 19.69
C SER A 153 12.33 15.30 20.20
N LEU A 154 12.72 14.02 20.07
CA LEU A 154 11.91 12.89 20.53
C LEU A 154 11.60 12.97 22.03
N GLU A 155 12.57 13.44 22.83
CA GLU A 155 12.43 13.57 24.28
C GLU A 155 11.30 14.54 24.64
N VAL A 156 11.25 15.70 23.98
CA VAL A 156 10.21 16.72 24.17
C VAL A 156 8.85 16.20 23.67
N ILE A 157 8.82 15.55 22.50
CA ILE A 157 7.60 14.96 21.94
C ILE A 157 7.00 13.94 22.91
N LEU A 158 7.81 13.01 23.44
CA LEU A 158 7.34 11.98 24.37
C LEU A 158 6.90 12.56 25.72
N ALA A 159 7.61 13.57 26.24
CA ALA A 159 7.23 14.26 27.47
C ALA A 159 5.88 14.96 27.31
N THR A 160 5.68 15.72 26.23
CA THR A 160 4.43 16.40 25.93
C THR A 160 3.28 15.40 25.74
N ALA A 161 3.51 14.33 25.00
CA ALA A 161 2.52 13.28 24.79
C ALA A 161 2.15 12.54 26.09
N ALA A 162 3.11 12.32 27.00
CA ALA A 162 2.86 11.71 28.30
C ALA A 162 2.01 12.61 29.21
N GLU A 163 2.20 13.93 29.14
CA GLU A 163 1.39 14.95 29.88
C GLU A 163 -0.03 15.04 29.30
N ARG A 164 -0.16 15.17 27.96
CA ARG A 164 -1.44 15.35 27.25
C ARG A 164 -2.27 14.08 27.19
N ARG A 165 -1.64 12.89 27.19
CA ARG A 165 -2.26 11.58 27.08
C ARG A 165 -3.23 11.45 25.89
N PRO A 166 -2.78 11.77 24.66
CA PRO A 166 -3.67 11.68 23.51
C PRO A 166 -4.00 10.22 23.18
N ASP A 167 -5.24 9.96 22.75
CA ASP A 167 -5.62 8.64 22.19
C ASP A 167 -5.02 8.42 20.79
N PHE A 168 -4.73 9.52 20.07
CA PHE A 168 -4.20 9.54 18.71
C PHE A 168 -3.09 10.56 18.55
N MET A 169 -1.97 10.17 17.94
CA MET A 169 -0.84 11.04 17.66
C MET A 169 -0.31 10.82 16.25
N VAL A 170 -0.10 11.91 15.51
CA VAL A 170 0.57 11.92 14.21
C VAL A 170 1.99 12.45 14.39
N VAL A 171 2.98 11.84 13.72
CA VAL A 171 4.37 12.33 13.62
C VAL A 171 4.70 12.54 12.15
N ASP A 172 4.77 13.81 11.73
CA ASP A 172 4.97 14.23 10.33
C ASP A 172 6.23 15.11 10.18
N SER A 173 7.37 14.54 9.81
CA SER A 173 7.64 13.15 9.45
C SER A 173 8.62 12.50 10.44
N ILE A 174 8.67 11.16 10.42
CA ILE A 174 9.65 10.43 11.25
C ILE A 174 11.09 10.75 10.90
N GLN A 175 11.36 11.21 9.67
CA GLN A 175 12.69 11.58 9.21
C GLN A 175 13.23 12.86 9.85
N THR A 176 12.37 13.75 10.32
CA THR A 176 12.79 14.99 10.98
C THR A 176 13.03 14.81 12.47
N VAL A 177 12.48 13.73 13.06
CA VAL A 177 12.61 13.45 14.49
C VAL A 177 13.98 12.87 14.81
N TRP A 178 14.59 13.36 15.89
CA TRP A 178 15.89 12.91 16.37
C TRP A 178 15.90 12.73 17.89
N THR A 179 16.86 11.94 18.37
CA THR A 179 17.10 11.72 19.82
C THR A 179 18.53 12.05 20.18
N GLU A 180 18.72 12.66 21.34
CA GLU A 180 20.05 12.99 21.88
C GLU A 180 20.89 11.75 22.20
N SER A 181 20.26 10.57 22.32
CA SER A 181 20.96 9.32 22.62
C SER A 181 21.88 8.83 21.49
N LEU A 182 21.76 9.40 20.29
CA LEU A 182 22.57 9.06 19.10
C LEU A 182 23.25 10.30 18.54
N GLN A 183 24.51 10.15 18.13
CA GLN A 183 25.31 11.23 17.51
C GLN A 183 25.06 11.41 16.00
N SER A 184 24.30 10.50 15.37
CA SER A 184 23.97 10.59 13.94
C SER A 184 23.02 11.74 13.64
N ALA A 185 23.12 12.33 12.45
CA ALA A 185 22.27 13.43 12.03
C ALA A 185 20.77 13.01 11.96
N PRO A 186 19.82 13.96 12.13
CA PRO A 186 18.41 13.71 11.84
C PRO A 186 18.21 13.14 10.43
N GLY A 187 17.27 12.21 10.27
CA GLY A 187 17.03 11.51 9.01
C GLY A 187 17.99 10.34 8.71
N ALA A 188 19.10 10.21 9.46
CA ALA A 188 19.94 9.03 9.37
C ALA A 188 19.17 7.77 9.82
N VAL A 189 19.45 6.65 9.18
CA VAL A 189 18.79 5.36 9.42
C VAL A 189 18.77 4.98 10.91
N ALA A 190 19.88 5.19 11.62
CA ALA A 190 19.99 4.90 13.04
C ALA A 190 19.04 5.77 13.88
N GLN A 191 18.92 7.07 13.58
CA GLN A 191 17.99 7.98 14.24
C GLN A 191 16.54 7.58 13.99
N VAL A 192 16.17 7.37 12.74
CA VAL A 192 14.81 7.01 12.36
C VAL A 192 14.39 5.69 13.04
N ARG A 193 15.29 4.71 13.09
CA ARG A 193 15.04 3.42 13.76
C ARG A 193 14.85 3.58 15.27
N GLU A 194 15.73 4.32 15.95
CA GLU A 194 15.65 4.52 17.40
C GLU A 194 14.42 5.32 17.77
N CYS A 195 14.13 6.42 17.05
CA CYS A 195 12.94 7.23 17.30
C CYS A 195 11.67 6.42 17.11
N ALA A 196 11.57 5.63 16.03
CA ALA A 196 10.43 4.75 15.80
C ALA A 196 10.30 3.67 16.90
N ALA A 197 11.41 3.09 17.37
CA ALA A 197 11.40 2.12 18.47
C ALA A 197 10.80 2.69 19.74
N ARG A 198 11.21 3.89 20.12
CA ARG A 198 10.71 4.58 21.32
C ARG A 198 9.25 5.02 21.18
N LEU A 199 8.83 5.45 19.99
CA LEU A 199 7.42 5.76 19.71
C LEU A 199 6.54 4.49 19.75
N VAL A 200 7.03 3.34 19.25
CA VAL A 200 6.34 2.05 19.38
C VAL A 200 6.20 1.65 20.85
N GLN A 201 7.27 1.80 21.64
CA GLN A 201 7.23 1.50 23.06
C GLN A 201 6.21 2.40 23.77
N PHE A 202 6.22 3.70 23.50
CA PHE A 202 5.25 4.66 24.03
C PHE A 202 3.81 4.25 23.70
N ALA A 203 3.52 3.96 22.43
CA ALA A 203 2.20 3.51 21.99
C ALA A 203 1.71 2.28 22.78
N LYS A 204 2.57 1.26 22.90
CA LYS A 204 2.23 0.02 23.64
C LYS A 204 2.02 0.22 25.14
N GLN A 205 2.70 1.18 25.75
CA GLN A 205 2.58 1.48 27.18
C GLN A 205 1.37 2.32 27.51
N THR A 206 1.03 3.28 26.66
CA THR A 206 -0.03 4.27 26.94
C THR A 206 -1.38 3.91 26.32
N GLY A 207 -1.40 3.02 25.31
CA GLY A 207 -2.58 2.77 24.49
C GLY A 207 -2.81 3.80 23.37
N CYS A 208 -1.96 4.84 23.29
CA CYS A 208 -2.02 5.84 22.21
C CYS A 208 -1.79 5.20 20.84
N VAL A 209 -2.61 5.54 19.87
CA VAL A 209 -2.35 5.20 18.47
C VAL A 209 -1.37 6.18 17.88
N VAL A 210 -0.27 5.69 17.30
CA VAL A 210 0.74 6.55 16.68
C VAL A 210 0.78 6.30 15.18
N VAL A 211 0.61 7.37 14.38
CA VAL A 211 0.80 7.32 12.93
C VAL A 211 2.09 8.03 12.56
N LEU A 212 3.03 7.28 11.99
CA LEU A 212 4.31 7.78 11.48
C LEU A 212 4.18 8.09 9.99
N VAL A 213 4.46 9.32 9.60
CA VAL A 213 4.58 9.69 8.19
C VAL A 213 6.00 9.42 7.73
N GLY A 214 6.14 8.72 6.60
CA GLY A 214 7.41 8.43 5.97
C GLY A 214 7.44 8.86 4.50
N HIS A 215 8.59 9.34 4.01
CA HIS A 215 8.82 9.59 2.60
C HIS A 215 9.46 8.36 1.94
N VAL A 216 9.04 8.05 0.72
CA VAL A 216 9.64 7.01 -0.12
C VAL A 216 10.66 7.64 -1.06
N THR A 217 11.70 6.89 -1.44
CA THR A 217 12.60 7.28 -2.52
C THR A 217 11.93 7.08 -3.88
N LYS A 218 12.49 7.70 -4.96
CA LYS A 218 12.00 7.56 -6.34
C LYS A 218 11.89 6.11 -6.84
N GLU A 219 12.54 5.16 -6.15
CA GLU A 219 12.52 3.72 -6.44
C GLU A 219 11.44 2.97 -5.64
N GLY A 220 10.55 3.69 -4.94
CA GLY A 220 9.48 3.10 -4.15
C GLY A 220 9.92 2.48 -2.81
N ALA A 221 11.21 2.59 -2.46
CA ALA A 221 11.71 2.23 -1.15
C ALA A 221 11.53 3.41 -0.18
N LEU A 222 11.15 3.15 1.08
CA LEU A 222 11.19 4.16 2.13
C LEU A 222 12.60 4.70 2.28
N ALA A 223 12.75 6.04 2.31
CA ALA A 223 13.99 6.69 2.74
C ALA A 223 14.17 6.45 4.23
N GLY A 224 14.99 5.49 4.55
CA GLY A 224 15.05 4.87 5.84
C GLY A 224 14.49 3.44 5.72
N PRO A 225 15.09 2.49 6.38
CA PRO A 225 15.10 1.12 5.95
C PRO A 225 13.71 0.46 6.06
N ARG A 226 13.52 -0.57 5.28
CA ARG A 226 12.53 -1.65 5.48
C ARG A 226 12.43 -2.12 6.96
N VAL A 227 13.38 -1.73 7.78
CA VAL A 227 13.39 -1.91 9.24
C VAL A 227 12.15 -1.33 9.92
N LEU A 228 11.60 -0.19 9.47
CA LEU A 228 10.38 0.37 10.05
C LEU A 228 9.15 -0.50 9.79
N GLU A 229 9.08 -1.14 8.62
CA GLU A 229 7.97 -2.05 8.28
C GLU A 229 7.87 -3.22 9.24
N HIS A 230 9.00 -3.72 9.75
CA HIS A 230 9.01 -4.82 10.72
C HIS A 230 8.65 -4.37 12.14
N MET A 231 8.88 -3.10 12.47
CA MET A 231 8.68 -2.55 13.80
C MET A 231 7.24 -2.11 14.07
N VAL A 232 6.50 -1.70 13.03
CA VAL A 232 5.13 -1.19 13.12
C VAL A 232 4.08 -2.28 12.93
N ASP A 233 2.85 -2.00 13.33
CA ASP A 233 1.74 -2.97 13.25
C ASP A 233 1.05 -2.96 11.89
N ALA A 234 0.97 -1.79 11.24
CA ALA A 234 0.44 -1.65 9.89
C ALA A 234 1.32 -0.72 9.05
N VAL A 235 1.40 -1.02 7.75
CA VAL A 235 2.12 -0.21 6.74
C VAL A 235 1.15 0.10 5.63
N LEU A 236 0.90 1.38 5.42
CA LEU A 236 0.05 1.91 4.36
C LEU A 236 0.93 2.67 3.37
N TYR A 237 0.71 2.44 2.09
CA TYR A 237 1.31 3.23 1.01
C TYR A 237 0.26 4.12 0.35
N PHE A 238 0.63 5.37 0.20
CA PHE A 238 -0.13 6.35 -0.56
C PHE A 238 0.41 6.36 -2.00
N GLU A 239 -0.43 6.01 -2.96
CA GLU A 239 -0.08 5.84 -4.37
C GLU A 239 -0.93 6.78 -5.23
N SER A 240 -0.39 7.30 -6.33
CA SER A 240 -1.15 8.02 -7.34
C SER A 240 -0.40 8.04 -8.67
N ASP A 241 -1.11 7.96 -9.76
CA ASP A 241 -0.56 8.25 -11.08
C ASP A 241 -0.39 9.75 -11.29
N SER A 242 0.63 10.11 -12.08
CA SER A 242 0.89 11.50 -12.45
C SER A 242 -0.32 12.10 -13.17
N GLY A 243 -0.87 13.18 -12.60
CA GLY A 243 -2.05 13.87 -13.15
C GLY A 243 -3.42 13.28 -12.77
N SER A 244 -3.48 12.14 -12.07
CA SER A 244 -4.73 11.59 -11.56
C SER A 244 -5.28 12.44 -10.40
N ARG A 245 -6.59 12.69 -10.41
CA ARG A 245 -7.29 13.28 -9.25
C ARG A 245 -7.55 12.26 -8.14
N PHE A 246 -7.34 10.97 -8.43
CA PHE A 246 -7.55 9.91 -7.46
C PHE A 246 -6.26 9.58 -6.73
N ARG A 247 -6.43 9.17 -5.48
CA ARG A 247 -5.37 8.74 -4.57
C ARG A 247 -5.73 7.38 -4.03
N LEU A 248 -4.79 6.48 -4.02
CA LEU A 248 -4.94 5.11 -3.53
C LEU A 248 -4.18 4.97 -2.23
N VAL A 249 -4.78 4.35 -1.22
CA VAL A 249 -4.10 3.97 0.02
C VAL A 249 -4.13 2.45 0.10
N ARG A 250 -2.96 1.84 0.04
CA ARG A 250 -2.79 0.39 0.04
C ARG A 250 -2.20 -0.10 1.36
N ALA A 251 -2.82 -1.09 1.99
CA ALA A 251 -2.27 -1.78 3.16
C ALA A 251 -1.29 -2.87 2.72
N VAL A 252 0.01 -2.61 2.78
CA VAL A 252 1.05 -3.63 2.48
C VAL A 252 1.23 -4.59 3.64
N LYS A 253 1.03 -4.10 4.87
CA LYS A 253 1.06 -4.90 6.10
C LYS A 253 -0.07 -4.43 7.02
N ASN A 254 -0.80 -5.37 7.59
CA ASN A 254 -1.79 -5.07 8.62
C ASN A 254 -1.93 -6.28 9.57
N ARG A 255 -1.56 -6.09 10.85
CA ARG A 255 -1.71 -7.12 11.89
C ARG A 255 -3.14 -7.26 12.39
N PHE A 256 -3.99 -6.28 12.08
CA PHE A 256 -5.35 -6.18 12.63
C PHE A 256 -6.44 -6.32 11.56
N GLY A 257 -6.05 -6.58 10.32
CA GLY A 257 -6.96 -6.73 9.19
C GLY A 257 -6.30 -7.43 8.01
N ALA A 258 -7.00 -7.50 6.89
CA ALA A 258 -6.45 -8.08 5.68
C ALA A 258 -5.30 -7.21 5.12
N ALA A 259 -4.27 -7.86 4.60
CA ALA A 259 -3.26 -7.20 3.78
C ALA A 259 -3.81 -6.96 2.36
N ASN A 260 -3.17 -6.04 1.62
CA ASN A 260 -3.53 -5.64 0.26
C ASN A 260 -4.92 -4.98 0.11
N GLU A 261 -5.52 -4.52 1.23
CA GLU A 261 -6.71 -3.66 1.13
C GLU A 261 -6.38 -2.35 0.43
N LEU A 262 -7.31 -1.89 -0.42
CA LEU A 262 -7.17 -0.67 -1.21
C LEU A 262 -8.26 0.33 -0.86
N GLY A 263 -7.89 1.51 -0.35
CA GLY A 263 -8.74 2.68 -0.16
C GLY A 263 -8.63 3.64 -1.33
N VAL A 264 -9.76 4.14 -1.81
CA VAL A 264 -9.79 5.06 -2.94
C VAL A 264 -10.34 6.41 -2.50
N PHE A 265 -9.57 7.46 -2.78
CA PHE A 265 -9.91 8.83 -2.45
C PHE A 265 -9.87 9.70 -3.69
N ALA A 266 -10.75 10.69 -3.76
CA ALA A 266 -10.67 11.78 -4.74
C ALA A 266 -10.04 13.00 -4.06
N MET A 267 -9.01 13.59 -4.69
CA MET A 267 -8.48 14.87 -4.26
C MET A 267 -9.40 15.99 -4.73
N THR A 268 -9.84 16.82 -3.79
CA THR A 268 -10.71 17.98 -4.03
C THR A 268 -10.09 19.23 -3.40
N ASP A 269 -10.65 20.39 -3.68
CA ASP A 269 -10.23 21.67 -3.06
C ASP A 269 -10.41 21.63 -1.52
N LYS A 270 -11.36 20.83 -1.03
CA LYS A 270 -11.64 20.60 0.39
C LYS A 270 -10.94 19.36 0.97
N GLY A 271 -9.91 18.84 0.30
CA GLY A 271 -9.13 17.69 0.74
C GLY A 271 -9.52 16.36 0.09
N LEU A 272 -9.25 15.29 0.79
CA LEU A 272 -9.47 13.92 0.34
C LEU A 272 -10.88 13.46 0.70
N LYS A 273 -11.63 13.05 -0.31
CA LYS A 273 -12.99 12.51 -0.16
C LYS A 273 -12.98 11.01 -0.48
N ALA A 274 -13.51 10.21 0.42
CA ALA A 274 -13.66 8.77 0.20
C ALA A 274 -14.56 8.49 -1.02
N VAL A 275 -14.14 7.53 -1.85
CA VAL A 275 -14.90 7.10 -3.03
C VAL A 275 -15.66 5.83 -2.71
N GLY A 276 -16.98 5.93 -2.57
CA GLY A 276 -17.84 4.80 -2.23
C GLY A 276 -17.93 3.73 -3.32
N ASN A 277 -17.86 4.12 -4.59
CA ASN A 277 -17.86 3.20 -5.73
C ASN A 277 -16.65 3.43 -6.64
N PRO A 278 -15.49 2.80 -6.35
CA PRO A 278 -14.32 2.91 -7.20
C PRO A 278 -14.49 2.27 -8.59
N SER A 279 -15.28 1.17 -8.69
CA SER A 279 -15.54 0.51 -9.97
C SER A 279 -16.11 1.49 -11.00
N ALA A 280 -17.02 2.37 -10.61
CA ALA A 280 -17.57 3.39 -11.51
C ALA A 280 -16.51 4.37 -12.03
N ILE A 281 -15.46 4.63 -11.27
CA ILE A 281 -14.36 5.52 -11.68
C ILE A 281 -13.48 4.84 -12.73
N PHE A 282 -13.15 3.58 -12.51
CA PHE A 282 -12.24 2.83 -13.39
C PHE A 282 -12.93 2.37 -14.69
N LEU A 283 -14.26 2.45 -14.74
CA LEU A 283 -15.08 2.15 -15.91
C LEU A 283 -15.56 3.43 -16.63
N SER A 284 -15.28 4.61 -16.08
CA SER A 284 -15.76 5.87 -16.68
C SER A 284 -15.00 6.20 -17.97
N GLY A 285 -15.71 6.30 -19.08
CA GLY A 285 -15.18 6.85 -20.32
C GLY A 285 -15.66 6.21 -21.61
N GLN A 286 -16.44 5.11 -21.58
CA GLN A 286 -16.99 4.52 -22.80
C GLN A 286 -18.52 4.47 -22.72
N GLU A 287 -19.18 5.30 -23.49
CA GLU A 287 -20.63 5.18 -23.74
C GLU A 287 -20.92 4.00 -24.70
N GLU A 288 -19.99 3.68 -25.61
CA GLU A 288 -20.08 2.59 -26.55
C GLU A 288 -18.85 1.64 -26.47
N PRO A 289 -19.05 0.32 -26.65
CA PRO A 289 -17.94 -0.65 -26.67
C PRO A 289 -16.97 -0.36 -27.81
N ALA A 290 -15.68 -0.31 -27.52
CA ALA A 290 -14.63 -0.14 -28.52
C ALA A 290 -13.84 -1.46 -28.71
N PRO A 291 -13.30 -1.71 -29.93
CA PRO A 291 -12.37 -2.82 -30.13
C PRO A 291 -11.17 -2.71 -29.19
N GLY A 292 -10.76 -3.84 -28.61
CA GLY A 292 -9.62 -3.88 -27.71
C GLY A 292 -9.93 -3.60 -26.24
N SER A 293 -11.17 -3.37 -25.87
CA SER A 293 -11.58 -3.15 -24.48
C SER A 293 -12.30 -4.36 -23.90
N CYS A 294 -11.95 -4.74 -22.67
CA CYS A 294 -12.64 -5.77 -21.88
C CYS A 294 -12.70 -5.37 -20.42
N VAL A 295 -13.87 -5.51 -19.79
CA VAL A 295 -14.00 -5.26 -18.36
C VAL A 295 -13.61 -6.50 -17.57
N LEU A 296 -12.61 -6.34 -16.70
CA LEU A 296 -12.13 -7.32 -15.75
C LEU A 296 -12.79 -7.10 -14.38
N VAL A 297 -13.21 -8.17 -13.74
CA VAL A 297 -13.50 -8.13 -12.29
C VAL A 297 -12.29 -8.66 -11.55
N THR A 298 -11.46 -7.77 -11.04
CA THR A 298 -10.28 -8.07 -10.22
C THR A 298 -10.61 -8.01 -8.75
N ARG A 299 -9.63 -8.31 -7.89
CA ARG A 299 -9.76 -8.22 -6.44
C ARG A 299 -8.53 -7.57 -5.83
N GLU A 300 -8.78 -6.59 -4.95
CA GLU A 300 -7.75 -5.97 -4.13
C GLU A 300 -8.12 -6.20 -2.65
N GLY A 301 -7.29 -6.99 -1.97
CA GLY A 301 -7.61 -7.44 -0.62
C GLY A 301 -8.91 -8.24 -0.56
N THR A 302 -9.88 -7.73 0.19
CA THR A 302 -11.21 -8.34 0.32
C THR A 302 -12.24 -7.77 -0.68
N ARG A 303 -11.90 -6.68 -1.40
CA ARG A 303 -12.83 -5.95 -2.27
C ARG A 303 -12.72 -6.40 -3.72
N PRO A 304 -13.81 -6.86 -4.34
CA PRO A 304 -13.88 -6.96 -5.79
C PRO A 304 -13.89 -5.54 -6.39
N LEU A 305 -13.17 -5.36 -7.48
CA LEU A 305 -13.07 -4.12 -8.24
C LEU A 305 -13.25 -4.41 -9.71
N MET A 306 -13.90 -3.52 -10.43
CA MET A 306 -14.00 -3.61 -11.87
C MET A 306 -13.06 -2.61 -12.50
N VAL A 307 -12.25 -3.08 -13.43
CA VAL A 307 -11.27 -2.28 -14.16
C VAL A 307 -11.36 -2.61 -15.66
N GLU A 308 -11.12 -1.62 -16.48
CA GLU A 308 -11.04 -1.81 -17.91
C GLU A 308 -9.62 -2.23 -18.29
N VAL A 309 -9.52 -3.33 -19.06
CA VAL A 309 -8.30 -3.77 -19.72
C VAL A 309 -8.39 -3.35 -21.18
N GLN A 310 -7.44 -2.54 -21.62
CA GLN A 310 -7.33 -2.05 -22.99
C GLN A 310 -6.16 -2.72 -23.69
N ALA A 311 -6.38 -3.22 -24.89
CA ALA A 311 -5.35 -3.81 -25.73
C ALA A 311 -5.35 -3.16 -27.11
N LEU A 312 -4.16 -2.89 -27.64
CA LEU A 312 -3.94 -2.47 -29.01
C LEU A 312 -3.00 -3.48 -29.68
N VAL A 313 -3.46 -4.06 -30.75
CA VAL A 313 -2.69 -4.97 -31.62
C VAL A 313 -2.62 -4.32 -33.00
N ALA A 314 -1.41 -4.06 -33.48
CA ALA A 314 -1.19 -3.41 -34.77
C ALA A 314 -0.03 -4.06 -35.54
N PRO A 315 -0.05 -4.06 -36.88
CA PRO A 315 1.07 -4.57 -37.67
C PRO A 315 2.39 -3.89 -37.27
N SER A 316 3.43 -4.68 -36.99
CA SER A 316 4.73 -4.12 -36.65
C SER A 316 5.55 -3.89 -37.94
N THR A 317 6.22 -2.73 -37.98
CA THR A 317 7.24 -2.45 -39.01
C THR A 317 8.65 -2.84 -38.54
N LEU A 318 8.77 -3.36 -37.32
CA LEU A 318 10.04 -3.72 -36.71
C LEU A 318 10.30 -5.23 -36.89
N SER A 319 11.56 -5.61 -37.03
CA SER A 319 11.97 -7.03 -37.04
C SER A 319 11.71 -7.72 -35.69
N ASN A 320 11.67 -6.93 -34.58
CA ASN A 320 11.29 -7.38 -33.25
C ASN A 320 10.08 -6.57 -32.79
N PRO A 321 8.86 -7.11 -32.88
CA PRO A 321 7.65 -6.41 -32.50
C PRO A 321 7.62 -6.00 -31.02
N ARG A 322 7.05 -4.84 -30.72
CA ARG A 322 6.98 -4.28 -29.36
C ARG A 322 5.97 -5.04 -28.51
N ARG A 323 6.31 -5.23 -27.25
CA ARG A 323 5.44 -5.80 -26.21
C ARG A 323 5.44 -4.85 -25.02
N VAL A 324 4.40 -4.07 -24.87
CA VAL A 324 4.27 -3.07 -23.79
C VAL A 324 3.11 -3.46 -22.90
N ALA A 325 3.37 -3.52 -21.60
CA ALA A 325 2.38 -3.84 -20.57
C ALA A 325 2.40 -2.76 -19.50
N VAL A 326 1.26 -2.12 -19.27
CA VAL A 326 1.05 -1.14 -18.20
C VAL A 326 -0.04 -1.66 -17.29
N GLY A 327 0.25 -1.74 -16.00
CA GLY A 327 -0.68 -2.28 -15.00
C GLY A 327 -0.74 -3.81 -14.89
N ILE A 328 0.00 -4.54 -15.72
CA ILE A 328 0.14 -6.01 -15.66
C ILE A 328 1.62 -6.41 -15.79
N ASP A 329 1.95 -7.66 -15.39
CA ASP A 329 3.30 -8.20 -15.53
C ASP A 329 3.64 -8.48 -17.00
N PRO A 330 4.76 -7.93 -17.56
CA PRO A 330 5.16 -8.15 -18.94
C PRO A 330 5.46 -9.61 -19.27
N ASN A 331 5.98 -10.41 -18.33
CA ASN A 331 6.24 -11.82 -18.54
C ASN A 331 4.93 -12.61 -18.63
N ARG A 332 3.91 -12.20 -17.84
CA ARG A 332 2.57 -12.79 -17.94
C ARG A 332 1.96 -12.53 -19.31
N LEU A 333 2.07 -11.30 -19.81
CA LEU A 333 1.63 -10.98 -21.19
C LEU A 333 2.32 -11.86 -22.22
N ALA A 334 3.65 -12.03 -22.13
CA ALA A 334 4.40 -12.86 -23.07
C ALA A 334 3.93 -14.34 -23.05
N MET A 335 3.65 -14.89 -21.86
CA MET A 335 3.08 -16.24 -21.71
C MET A 335 1.69 -16.33 -22.36
N LEU A 336 0.81 -15.36 -22.12
CA LEU A 336 -0.54 -15.34 -22.71
C LEU A 336 -0.50 -15.31 -24.24
N LEU A 337 0.38 -14.51 -24.84
CA LEU A 337 0.56 -14.46 -26.29
C LEU A 337 1.00 -15.82 -26.86
N ALA A 338 1.91 -16.51 -26.18
CA ALA A 338 2.34 -17.86 -26.58
C ALA A 338 1.20 -18.88 -26.49
N VAL A 339 0.40 -18.86 -25.43
CA VAL A 339 -0.76 -19.74 -25.25
C VAL A 339 -1.84 -19.45 -26.29
N MET A 340 -2.14 -18.17 -26.56
CA MET A 340 -3.10 -17.76 -27.60
C MET A 340 -2.70 -18.27 -28.99
N ASN A 341 -1.41 -18.14 -29.32
CA ASN A 341 -0.88 -18.65 -30.59
C ASN A 341 -1.01 -20.19 -30.67
N ARG A 342 -0.54 -20.91 -29.63
CA ARG A 342 -0.46 -22.37 -29.66
C ARG A 342 -1.82 -23.05 -29.54
N HIS A 343 -2.71 -22.57 -28.68
CA HIS A 343 -3.94 -23.29 -28.29
C HIS A 343 -5.22 -22.65 -28.85
N ALA A 344 -5.18 -21.40 -29.26
CA ALA A 344 -6.34 -20.70 -29.84
C ALA A 344 -6.14 -20.35 -31.33
N GLY A 345 -4.98 -20.63 -31.92
CA GLY A 345 -4.68 -20.32 -33.30
C GLY A 345 -4.63 -18.83 -33.63
N ILE A 346 -4.39 -17.98 -32.62
CA ILE A 346 -4.31 -16.54 -32.78
C ILE A 346 -2.84 -16.13 -32.88
N ALA A 347 -2.37 -15.97 -34.11
CA ALA A 347 -1.00 -15.55 -34.36
C ALA A 347 -0.86 -14.04 -34.20
N ILE A 348 -0.08 -13.62 -33.20
CA ILE A 348 0.23 -12.20 -32.88
C ILE A 348 1.77 -11.99 -32.91
N GLY A 349 2.50 -12.92 -33.50
CA GLY A 349 3.97 -12.93 -33.46
C GLY A 349 4.60 -11.73 -34.18
N ASP A 350 4.01 -11.29 -35.26
CA ASP A 350 4.42 -10.19 -36.14
C ASP A 350 3.74 -8.85 -35.85
N GLN A 351 2.93 -8.79 -34.77
CA GLN A 351 2.18 -7.59 -34.38
C GLN A 351 2.83 -6.89 -33.20
N ASP A 352 2.79 -5.56 -33.14
CA ASP A 352 3.01 -4.79 -31.96
C ASP A 352 1.82 -4.96 -31.01
N VAL A 353 2.10 -5.18 -29.73
CA VAL A 353 1.08 -5.39 -28.71
C VAL A 353 1.29 -4.43 -27.54
N PHE A 354 0.24 -3.69 -27.23
CA PHE A 354 0.16 -2.80 -26.09
C PHE A 354 -1.02 -3.21 -25.23
N VAL A 355 -0.81 -3.38 -23.92
CA VAL A 355 -1.89 -3.66 -22.97
C VAL A 355 -1.79 -2.64 -21.83
N ASN A 356 -2.91 -2.05 -21.49
CA ASN A 356 -3.03 -1.07 -20.44
C ASN A 356 -4.22 -1.41 -19.53
N VAL A 357 -4.04 -1.30 -18.22
CA VAL A 357 -5.12 -1.31 -17.24
C VAL A 357 -5.51 0.13 -16.94
N ALA A 358 -6.76 0.48 -17.19
CA ALA A 358 -7.26 1.84 -16.99
C ALA A 358 -7.23 2.22 -15.51
N GLY A 359 -7.01 3.53 -15.25
CA GLY A 359 -7.05 4.10 -13.89
C GLY A 359 -5.79 3.86 -13.06
N GLY A 360 -4.67 3.38 -13.68
CA GLY A 360 -3.38 3.24 -13.02
C GLY A 360 -3.31 2.13 -11.97
N ILE A 361 -4.28 1.23 -11.96
CA ILE A 361 -4.27 0.08 -11.07
C ILE A 361 -3.30 -0.98 -11.60
N ARG A 362 -2.50 -1.54 -10.70
CA ARG A 362 -1.65 -2.69 -11.02
C ARG A 362 -2.37 -3.99 -10.64
N VAL A 363 -2.77 -4.75 -11.63
CA VAL A 363 -3.40 -6.07 -11.47
C VAL A 363 -2.31 -7.14 -11.40
N THR A 364 -2.20 -7.81 -10.27
CA THR A 364 -1.18 -8.84 -10.03
C THR A 364 -1.75 -10.27 -10.05
N GLU A 365 -3.07 -10.41 -10.01
CA GLU A 365 -3.72 -11.71 -9.98
C GLU A 365 -3.91 -12.30 -11.38
N THR A 366 -3.81 -13.62 -11.48
CA THR A 366 -3.98 -14.38 -12.73
C THR A 366 -5.42 -14.40 -13.24
N ALA A 367 -6.39 -13.97 -12.43
CA ALA A 367 -7.79 -13.81 -12.85
C ALA A 367 -7.96 -12.85 -14.03
N SER A 368 -6.98 -11.99 -14.31
CA SER A 368 -6.96 -11.04 -15.42
C SER A 368 -6.73 -11.69 -16.81
N ASP A 369 -6.21 -12.90 -16.85
CA ASP A 369 -5.73 -13.51 -18.09
C ASP A 369 -6.80 -13.60 -19.16
N LEU A 370 -8.02 -14.04 -18.79
CA LEU A 370 -9.11 -14.19 -19.75
C LEU A 370 -9.55 -12.84 -20.32
N ALA A 371 -9.64 -11.80 -19.48
CA ALA A 371 -10.00 -10.46 -19.93
C ALA A 371 -8.93 -9.89 -20.88
N ILE A 372 -7.64 -10.11 -20.58
CA ILE A 372 -6.52 -9.69 -21.44
C ILE A 372 -6.61 -10.41 -22.79
N ALA A 373 -6.83 -11.73 -22.81
CA ALA A 373 -6.93 -12.51 -24.03
C ALA A 373 -8.12 -12.08 -24.91
N LEU A 374 -9.25 -11.76 -24.28
CA LEU A 374 -10.43 -11.23 -24.97
C LEU A 374 -10.19 -9.84 -25.57
N ALA A 375 -9.57 -8.93 -24.81
CA ALA A 375 -9.20 -7.61 -25.27
C ALA A 375 -8.23 -7.69 -26.48
N LEU A 376 -7.21 -8.53 -26.39
CA LEU A 376 -6.27 -8.77 -27.50
C LEU A 376 -6.97 -9.30 -28.77
N LYS A 377 -7.87 -10.28 -28.62
CA LYS A 377 -8.64 -10.80 -29.75
C LYS A 377 -9.56 -9.74 -30.35
N SER A 378 -10.24 -8.98 -29.49
CA SER A 378 -11.13 -7.88 -29.90
C SER A 378 -10.37 -6.84 -30.71
N SER A 379 -9.19 -6.42 -30.24
CA SER A 379 -8.31 -5.49 -30.96
C SER A 379 -7.84 -6.05 -32.31
N LEU A 380 -7.30 -7.30 -32.32
CA LEU A 380 -6.80 -7.94 -33.51
C LEU A 380 -7.89 -8.10 -34.62
N ARG A 381 -9.14 -8.30 -34.22
CA ARG A 381 -10.29 -8.45 -35.10
C ARG A 381 -11.02 -7.15 -35.42
N GLU A 382 -10.59 -6.04 -34.81
CA GLU A 382 -11.26 -4.74 -34.90
C GLU A 382 -12.77 -4.83 -34.59
N LYS A 383 -13.13 -5.74 -33.68
CA LYS A 383 -14.51 -6.02 -33.29
C LYS A 383 -14.72 -5.84 -31.82
N PRO A 384 -15.61 -4.92 -31.39
CA PRO A 384 -15.87 -4.71 -29.96
C PRO A 384 -16.50 -5.96 -29.33
N LEU A 385 -16.25 -6.12 -28.02
CA LEU A 385 -16.93 -7.12 -27.20
C LEU A 385 -18.38 -6.68 -26.93
N PRO A 386 -19.29 -7.61 -26.64
CA PRO A 386 -20.68 -7.28 -26.29
C PRO A 386 -20.76 -6.26 -25.12
N LYS A 387 -21.67 -5.30 -25.22
CA LYS A 387 -21.96 -4.36 -24.13
C LYS A 387 -22.44 -5.15 -22.90
N GLY A 388 -22.01 -4.74 -21.69
CA GLY A 388 -22.40 -5.39 -20.45
C GLY A 388 -21.64 -6.70 -20.18
N LEU A 389 -20.58 -7.00 -20.95
CA LEU A 389 -19.73 -8.17 -20.74
C LEU A 389 -18.60 -7.90 -19.76
N VAL A 390 -18.43 -8.81 -18.79
CA VAL A 390 -17.23 -8.89 -17.97
C VAL A 390 -16.53 -10.23 -18.17
N ALA A 391 -15.24 -10.29 -17.88
CA ALA A 391 -14.51 -11.54 -17.91
C ALA A 391 -13.49 -11.64 -16.75
N PHE A 392 -13.30 -12.86 -16.26
CA PHE A 392 -12.21 -13.20 -15.36
C PHE A 392 -11.90 -14.70 -15.46
N GLY A 393 -10.67 -15.09 -15.23
CA GLY A 393 -10.24 -16.48 -15.24
C GLY A 393 -8.75 -16.62 -15.48
N GLU A 394 -8.11 -17.60 -14.85
CA GLU A 394 -6.72 -17.92 -15.07
C GLU A 394 -6.56 -18.81 -16.32
N ILE A 395 -5.53 -18.54 -17.12
CA ILE A 395 -5.18 -19.34 -18.29
C ILE A 395 -3.91 -20.12 -17.98
N GLY A 396 -4.01 -21.46 -18.00
CA GLY A 396 -2.86 -22.34 -17.89
C GLY A 396 -2.09 -22.49 -19.21
N LEU A 397 -0.85 -22.97 -19.13
CA LEU A 397 0.04 -23.12 -20.29
C LEU A 397 -0.46 -24.14 -21.32
N SER A 398 -1.36 -25.06 -20.92
CA SER A 398 -2.01 -26.02 -21.85
C SER A 398 -3.28 -25.45 -22.51
N GLY A 399 -3.58 -24.16 -22.29
CA GLY A 399 -4.77 -23.48 -22.79
C GLY A 399 -6.05 -23.77 -22.00
N GLU A 400 -5.97 -24.44 -20.86
CA GLU A 400 -7.09 -24.65 -19.94
C GLU A 400 -7.46 -23.37 -19.19
N LEU A 401 -8.76 -23.21 -18.90
CA LEU A 401 -9.27 -22.16 -18.04
C LEU A 401 -9.44 -22.71 -16.63
N ARG A 402 -8.72 -22.12 -15.69
CA ARG A 402 -8.73 -22.48 -14.27
C ARG A 402 -9.65 -21.56 -13.47
N PRO A 403 -10.42 -22.13 -12.53
CA PRO A 403 -11.26 -21.35 -11.67
C PRO A 403 -10.41 -20.44 -10.75
N VAL A 404 -10.93 -19.26 -10.48
CA VAL A 404 -10.31 -18.27 -9.58
C VAL A 404 -11.09 -18.17 -8.29
N TYR A 405 -10.45 -17.70 -7.23
CA TYR A 405 -11.09 -17.52 -5.94
C TYR A 405 -12.19 -16.46 -6.00
N ASN A 406 -13.23 -16.68 -5.17
CA ASN A 406 -14.32 -15.73 -4.95
C ASN A 406 -15.12 -15.38 -6.22
N GLY A 407 -15.33 -16.36 -7.13
CA GLY A 407 -16.08 -16.15 -8.37
C GLY A 407 -17.48 -15.58 -8.18
N GLU A 408 -18.23 -16.06 -7.17
CA GLU A 408 -19.57 -15.53 -6.83
C GLU A 408 -19.55 -14.06 -6.42
N GLU A 409 -18.57 -13.65 -5.60
CA GLU A 409 -18.43 -12.24 -5.19
C GLU A 409 -18.12 -11.33 -6.38
N ARG A 410 -17.26 -11.79 -7.30
CA ARG A 410 -16.94 -11.07 -8.55
C ARG A 410 -18.17 -10.89 -9.43
N LEU A 411 -18.96 -11.95 -9.61
CA LEU A 411 -20.19 -11.90 -10.40
C LEU A 411 -21.26 -11.00 -9.74
N ARG A 412 -21.33 -11.00 -8.41
CA ARG A 412 -22.24 -10.12 -7.67
C ARG A 412 -21.86 -8.66 -7.81
N GLU A 413 -20.56 -8.33 -7.75
CA GLU A 413 -20.08 -6.98 -8.02
C GLU A 413 -20.43 -6.54 -9.43
N ALA A 414 -20.14 -7.38 -10.44
CA ALA A 414 -20.48 -7.08 -11.83
C ALA A 414 -21.98 -6.81 -12.02
N ALA A 415 -22.85 -7.67 -11.47
CA ALA A 415 -24.30 -7.46 -11.51
C ALA A 415 -24.73 -6.18 -10.79
N GLY A 416 -24.09 -5.84 -9.66
CA GLY A 416 -24.34 -4.62 -8.90
C GLY A 416 -23.96 -3.35 -9.65
N GLN A 417 -23.00 -3.43 -10.58
CA GLN A 417 -22.58 -2.33 -11.47
C GLN A 417 -23.36 -2.30 -12.81
N GLY A 418 -24.35 -3.17 -12.99
CA GLY A 418 -25.23 -3.18 -14.16
C GLY A 418 -24.73 -4.02 -15.34
N PHE A 419 -23.74 -4.89 -15.13
CA PHE A 419 -23.30 -5.84 -16.14
C PHE A 419 -24.21 -7.09 -16.12
N ASP A 420 -24.56 -7.57 -17.31
CA ASP A 420 -25.54 -8.65 -17.49
C ASP A 420 -24.96 -9.94 -18.06
N GLN A 421 -23.70 -9.90 -18.54
CA GLN A 421 -23.00 -11.04 -19.12
C GLN A 421 -21.62 -11.24 -18.49
N ALA A 422 -21.23 -12.51 -18.29
CA ALA A 422 -19.90 -12.85 -17.80
C ALA A 422 -19.32 -14.06 -18.54
N LEU A 423 -18.05 -14.00 -18.91
CA LEU A 423 -17.27 -15.15 -19.38
C LEU A 423 -16.29 -15.56 -18.27
N VAL A 424 -16.40 -16.81 -17.85
CA VAL A 424 -15.66 -17.32 -16.68
C VAL A 424 -15.21 -18.77 -16.91
N PRO A 425 -14.26 -19.28 -16.15
CA PRO A 425 -14.00 -20.71 -16.09
C PRO A 425 -15.25 -21.50 -15.63
N GLU A 426 -15.51 -22.67 -16.21
CA GLU A 426 -16.66 -23.52 -15.85
C GLU A 426 -16.71 -23.82 -14.36
N GLY A 427 -15.56 -24.00 -13.70
CA GLY A 427 -15.47 -24.24 -12.27
C GLY A 427 -16.01 -23.09 -11.38
N ASN A 428 -16.07 -21.87 -11.91
CA ASN A 428 -16.64 -20.72 -11.22
C ASN A 428 -18.16 -20.58 -11.32
N LEU A 429 -18.82 -21.43 -12.11
CA LEU A 429 -20.31 -21.44 -12.20
C LEU A 429 -20.99 -22.18 -11.05
N LYS A 430 -20.25 -23.00 -10.30
CA LYS A 430 -20.84 -23.79 -9.20
C LYS A 430 -21.35 -22.88 -8.10
N GLY A 431 -22.67 -22.95 -7.83
CA GLY A 431 -23.31 -22.22 -6.72
C GLY A 431 -23.56 -20.74 -6.98
N VAL A 432 -23.42 -20.26 -8.22
CA VAL A 432 -23.68 -18.85 -8.60
C VAL A 432 -25.15 -18.50 -8.34
N LYS A 433 -25.37 -17.43 -7.55
CA LYS A 433 -26.68 -16.83 -7.25
C LYS A 433 -26.77 -15.39 -7.77
N ALA A 434 -25.70 -14.84 -8.30
CA ALA A 434 -25.68 -13.49 -8.85
C ALA A 434 -26.64 -13.35 -10.03
N LYS A 435 -27.30 -12.20 -10.15
CA LYS A 435 -28.24 -11.90 -11.26
C LYS A 435 -27.45 -11.45 -12.50
N ILE A 436 -26.67 -12.37 -13.08
CA ILE A 436 -25.85 -12.16 -14.29
C ILE A 436 -25.83 -13.44 -15.10
N THR A 437 -25.90 -13.34 -16.42
CA THR A 437 -25.78 -14.49 -17.34
C THR A 437 -24.31 -14.87 -17.49
N ALA A 438 -23.85 -15.82 -16.66
CA ALA A 438 -22.48 -16.31 -16.72
C ALA A 438 -22.36 -17.53 -17.63
N ARG A 439 -21.41 -17.49 -18.57
CA ARG A 439 -21.05 -18.60 -19.45
C ARG A 439 -19.70 -19.16 -19.03
N GLY A 440 -19.65 -20.46 -18.76
CA GLY A 440 -18.45 -21.16 -18.33
C GLY A 440 -17.75 -21.90 -19.48
N TYR A 441 -16.42 -21.82 -19.49
CA TYR A 441 -15.58 -22.48 -20.48
C TYR A 441 -14.46 -23.27 -19.80
N ARG A 442 -14.03 -24.37 -20.45
CA ARG A 442 -12.91 -25.20 -19.99
C ARG A 442 -11.58 -24.82 -20.61
N THR A 443 -11.63 -24.25 -21.82
CA THR A 443 -10.43 -23.89 -22.58
C THR A 443 -10.51 -22.49 -23.14
N LEU A 444 -9.35 -21.87 -23.32
CA LEU A 444 -9.21 -20.55 -23.95
C LEU A 444 -9.84 -20.54 -25.35
N ALA A 445 -9.58 -21.60 -26.16
CA ALA A 445 -10.12 -21.69 -27.50
C ALA A 445 -11.64 -21.60 -27.54
N GLN A 446 -12.34 -22.32 -26.63
CA GLN A 446 -13.80 -22.26 -26.52
C GLN A 446 -14.29 -20.85 -26.14
N ALA A 447 -13.67 -20.23 -25.14
CA ALA A 447 -14.04 -18.89 -24.72
C ALA A 447 -13.85 -17.86 -25.83
N LEU A 448 -12.72 -17.92 -26.55
CA LEU A 448 -12.46 -17.03 -27.66
C LEU A 448 -13.40 -17.26 -28.85
N GLN A 449 -13.77 -18.50 -29.15
CA GLN A 449 -14.70 -18.83 -30.28
C GLN A 449 -16.14 -18.34 -30.01
N SER A 450 -16.52 -18.13 -28.75
CA SER A 450 -17.89 -17.72 -28.37
C SER A 450 -18.20 -16.23 -28.62
N ILE A 451 -17.20 -15.46 -29.07
CA ILE A 451 -17.29 -13.99 -29.27
C ILE A 451 -16.90 -13.65 -30.71
#